data_dc1dfdc0f2fadc61b3c2bb0d8adfe070
#
_entry.id   dc1dfdc0f2fadc61b3c2bb0d8adfe070
#
_cell.length_a   1.000
_cell.length_b   1.000
_cell.length_c   1.000
_cell.angle_alpha   90.00
_cell.angle_beta   90.00
_cell.angle_gamma   90.00
#
_symmetry.space_group_name_H-M   'P 1'
#
loop_
_entity.id
_entity.type
_entity.pdbx_description
1 polymer ?
#
loop_
_entity_poly.entity_id
_entity_poly.type
_entity_poly.pdbx_seq_one_letter_code
_entity_poly.pdbx_strand_id
1 'polypeptide(L)'
;MMIKKTLTILAVSCMMYSCATKTESNPFFTEFQTQYGVPSFDKIKLEHYEPAFLKGIEEQNQNIEAIIESPEIPTFENTIVALDNSAPILDRVSAIFFNMTDAETTDSLTALSIKLAPVLSEHDDNISLNEKLFKRVNDVYQKKDSLNLTSEQERLLDKTYKRFVRSGANLNAEDQTRLREINKELSTLGITFSNNILNENNAFKLFVDKEEDLAGLPEWFRQSAAEEAKAAGQPGKWLFTLHNASRLPFLQYSENRPLREQIYKAYINRGNNNDENDNKENIRKIVSLRLEKAKLLGFDCYANFVLDETMAKNASNVMSLLNNLWSYALPKAKAEATELQKLMDKEGKGEKLEAWDWWYYTEKLRKEKYNLSCLLYTSPSPRDVEESR
;
A
#
# COMPACT_ATOMS: atom_id res chain seq x y z
N MET A 1 -13.36 35.73 -70.31
CA MET A 1 -13.74 34.40 -69.84
C MET A 1 -12.60 33.76 -68.98
N MET A 2 -11.88 34.58 -68.19
CA MET A 2 -10.74 34.12 -67.37
C MET A 2 -10.86 34.44 -65.84
N ILE A 3 -11.93 35.06 -65.38
CA ILE A 3 -12.06 35.45 -63.97
C ILE A 3 -12.93 34.48 -63.15
N LYS A 4 -13.65 33.54 -63.77
CA LYS A 4 -14.49 32.56 -63.07
C LYS A 4 -13.80 31.25 -62.62
N LYS A 5 -12.56 30.99 -63.05
CA LYS A 5 -11.82 29.76 -62.66
C LYS A 5 -10.90 29.92 -61.48
N THR A 6 -10.62 31.14 -61.05
CA THR A 6 -9.69 31.40 -59.92
C THR A 6 -10.39 31.43 -58.55
N LEU A 7 -11.71 31.61 -58.54
CA LEU A 7 -12.48 31.62 -57.26
C LEU A 7 -12.85 30.22 -56.77
N THR A 8 -12.84 29.20 -57.60
CA THR A 8 -13.24 27.84 -57.22
C THR A 8 -12.06 27.06 -56.59
N ILE A 9 -10.83 27.46 -56.81
CA ILE A 9 -9.63 26.82 -56.26
C ILE A 9 -9.36 27.32 -54.82
N LEU A 10 -9.77 28.55 -54.47
CA LEU A 10 -9.61 29.08 -53.11
C LEU A 10 -10.62 28.54 -52.09
N ALA A 11 -11.80 28.07 -52.57
CA ALA A 11 -12.84 27.52 -51.68
C ALA A 11 -12.60 26.04 -51.30
N VAL A 12 -11.79 25.29 -52.06
CA VAL A 12 -11.44 23.88 -51.74
C VAL A 12 -10.24 23.78 -50.81
N SER A 13 -9.39 24.82 -50.72
CA SER A 13 -8.24 24.86 -49.83
C SER A 13 -8.60 25.17 -48.35
N CYS A 14 -9.81 25.69 -48.06
CA CYS A 14 -10.26 25.98 -46.68
C CYS A 14 -11.01 24.86 -46.00
N MET A 15 -11.31 23.74 -46.67
CA MET A 15 -12.04 22.61 -46.06
C MET A 15 -11.16 21.45 -45.56
N MET A 16 -9.84 21.55 -45.66
CA MET A 16 -8.94 20.51 -45.13
C MET A 16 -8.26 20.88 -43.80
N TYR A 17 -8.76 21.89 -43.11
CA TYR A 17 -8.31 22.24 -41.75
C TYR A 17 -9.46 22.11 -40.79
N SER A 18 -9.93 20.92 -40.53
CA SER A 18 -10.67 20.65 -39.28
C SER A 18 -10.92 19.15 -39.10
N CYS A 19 -9.90 18.42 -38.77
CA CYS A 19 -9.98 17.21 -37.96
C CYS A 19 -8.64 17.04 -37.25
N ALA A 20 -8.23 18.06 -36.50
CA ALA A 20 -7.40 17.81 -35.34
C ALA A 20 -8.34 17.20 -34.30
N THR A 21 -8.41 15.88 -34.24
CA THR A 21 -8.85 15.19 -33.06
C THR A 21 -8.08 15.87 -31.90
N LYS A 22 -8.78 16.62 -31.04
CA LYS A 22 -8.22 17.00 -29.73
C LYS A 22 -7.85 15.69 -29.08
N THR A 23 -6.60 15.31 -29.17
CA THR A 23 -6.03 14.32 -28.26
C THR A 23 -6.29 14.90 -26.87
N GLU A 24 -7.20 14.32 -26.13
CA GLU A 24 -7.40 14.73 -24.73
C GLU A 24 -6.04 14.67 -24.08
N SER A 25 -5.58 15.82 -23.56
CA SER A 25 -4.29 15.88 -22.88
C SER A 25 -4.39 15.02 -21.63
N ASN A 26 -3.35 14.25 -21.33
CA ASN A 26 -3.30 13.42 -20.14
C ASN A 26 -3.67 14.25 -18.88
N PRO A 27 -4.67 13.82 -18.08
CA PRO A 27 -5.18 14.60 -16.94
C PRO A 27 -4.12 14.94 -15.89
N PHE A 28 -3.03 14.18 -15.82
CA PHE A 28 -1.95 14.39 -14.86
C PHE A 28 -0.98 15.51 -15.22
N PHE A 29 -0.98 15.99 -16.45
CA PHE A 29 0.00 17.01 -16.90
C PHE A 29 -0.27 18.42 -16.39
N THR A 30 -1.47 18.65 -15.88
CA THR A 30 -1.88 19.92 -15.28
C THR A 30 -2.52 19.67 -13.92
N GLU A 31 -2.60 20.71 -13.10
CA GLU A 31 -3.37 20.66 -11.87
C GLU A 31 -4.85 20.41 -12.15
N PHE A 32 -5.51 19.68 -11.25
CA PHE A 32 -6.95 19.43 -11.35
C PHE A 32 -7.73 20.71 -11.07
N GLN A 33 -8.47 21.19 -12.09
CA GLN A 33 -9.29 22.39 -12.03
C GLN A 33 -10.69 22.12 -11.41
N THR A 34 -10.72 21.31 -10.38
CA THR A 34 -11.92 20.94 -9.64
C THR A 34 -11.96 21.67 -8.30
N GLN A 35 -13.11 21.64 -7.62
CA GLN A 35 -13.19 22.18 -6.27
C GLN A 35 -12.20 21.41 -5.36
N TYR A 36 -11.36 22.13 -4.64
CA TYR A 36 -10.31 21.61 -3.76
C TYR A 36 -9.21 20.76 -4.45
N GLY A 37 -9.08 20.83 -5.78
CA GLY A 37 -8.07 20.04 -6.51
C GLY A 37 -8.36 18.52 -6.51
N VAL A 38 -9.61 18.11 -6.29
CA VAL A 38 -9.98 16.68 -6.29
C VAL A 38 -9.75 16.06 -7.67
N PRO A 39 -9.12 14.88 -7.77
CA PRO A 39 -8.91 14.22 -9.05
C PRO A 39 -10.21 13.90 -9.79
N SER A 40 -10.27 14.16 -11.10
CA SER A 40 -11.40 13.78 -11.94
C SER A 40 -11.29 12.30 -12.32
N PHE A 41 -11.64 11.39 -11.41
CA PHE A 41 -11.50 9.94 -11.59
C PHE A 41 -12.24 9.40 -12.83
N ASP A 42 -13.35 10.03 -13.21
CA ASP A 42 -14.13 9.73 -14.43
C ASP A 42 -13.32 9.94 -15.73
N LYS A 43 -12.27 10.78 -15.69
CA LYS A 43 -11.39 11.09 -16.83
C LYS A 43 -10.05 10.36 -16.75
N ILE A 44 -9.68 9.81 -15.60
CA ILE A 44 -8.42 9.09 -15.44
C ILE A 44 -8.60 7.65 -15.89
N LYS A 45 -7.75 7.21 -16.83
CA LYS A 45 -7.73 5.86 -17.39
C LYS A 45 -6.38 5.22 -17.14
N LEU A 46 -6.32 3.88 -17.23
CA LEU A 46 -5.08 3.11 -17.07
C LEU A 46 -3.96 3.62 -17.98
N GLU A 47 -4.29 3.95 -19.23
CA GLU A 47 -3.36 4.44 -20.25
C GLU A 47 -2.71 5.79 -19.93
N HIS A 48 -3.24 6.54 -18.97
CA HIS A 48 -2.70 7.84 -18.55
C HIS A 48 -1.54 7.72 -17.56
N TYR A 49 -1.47 6.64 -16.76
CA TYR A 49 -0.52 6.52 -15.67
C TYR A 49 0.93 6.43 -16.16
N GLU A 50 1.27 5.47 -17.03
CA GLU A 50 2.64 5.28 -17.47
C GLU A 50 3.24 6.53 -18.14
N PRO A 51 2.56 7.16 -19.13
CA PRO A 51 3.07 8.41 -19.70
C PRO A 51 3.22 9.54 -18.68
N ALA A 52 2.35 9.59 -17.65
CA ALA A 52 2.45 10.61 -16.60
C ALA A 52 3.65 10.35 -15.68
N PHE A 53 3.92 9.11 -15.30
CA PHE A 53 5.13 8.76 -14.55
C PHE A 53 6.40 9.12 -15.33
N LEU A 54 6.49 8.73 -16.59
CA LEU A 54 7.67 9.02 -17.43
C LEU A 54 7.86 10.53 -17.62
N LYS A 55 6.77 11.27 -17.83
CA LYS A 55 6.81 12.73 -17.96
C LYS A 55 7.19 13.41 -16.65
N GLY A 56 6.67 12.92 -15.52
CA GLY A 56 7.03 13.45 -14.19
C GLY A 56 8.51 13.20 -13.83
N ILE A 57 9.05 12.03 -14.18
CA ILE A 57 10.48 11.73 -14.05
C ILE A 57 11.32 12.68 -14.91
N GLU A 58 10.93 12.90 -16.16
CA GLU A 58 11.61 13.83 -17.05
C GLU A 58 11.60 15.26 -16.49
N GLU A 59 10.46 15.75 -16.04
CA GLU A 59 10.29 17.07 -15.41
C GLU A 59 11.18 17.21 -14.18
N GLN A 60 11.15 16.24 -13.27
CA GLN A 60 11.96 16.27 -12.07
C GLN A 60 13.47 16.27 -12.39
N ASN A 61 13.91 15.46 -13.36
CA ASN A 61 15.30 15.45 -13.81
C ASN A 61 15.73 16.82 -14.34
N GLN A 62 14.88 17.50 -15.12
CA GLN A 62 15.17 18.86 -15.61
C GLN A 62 15.26 19.87 -14.47
N ASN A 63 14.35 19.81 -13.49
CA ASN A 63 14.35 20.68 -12.33
C ASN A 63 15.60 20.46 -11.46
N ILE A 64 16.00 19.20 -11.25
CA ILE A 64 17.21 18.85 -10.51
C ILE A 64 18.47 19.33 -11.23
N GLU A 65 18.55 19.15 -12.55
CA GLU A 65 19.68 19.64 -13.35
C GLU A 65 19.79 21.17 -13.25
N ALA A 66 18.66 21.88 -13.27
CA ALA A 66 18.65 23.33 -13.07
C ALA A 66 19.19 23.75 -11.68
N ILE A 67 18.88 22.96 -10.64
CA ILE A 67 19.44 23.17 -9.30
C ILE A 67 20.95 22.93 -9.31
N ILE A 68 21.42 21.82 -9.90
CA ILE A 68 22.82 21.41 -9.93
C ILE A 68 23.69 22.40 -10.70
N GLU A 69 23.24 22.83 -11.87
CA GLU A 69 23.99 23.71 -12.78
C GLU A 69 23.83 25.19 -12.45
N SER A 70 23.05 25.55 -11.43
CA SER A 70 22.92 26.94 -11.00
C SER A 70 24.27 27.52 -10.56
N PRO A 71 24.72 28.66 -11.14
CA PRO A 71 25.97 29.34 -10.75
C PRO A 71 25.86 30.02 -9.40
N GLU A 72 24.66 30.14 -8.84
CA GLU A 72 24.45 30.84 -7.57
C GLU A 72 24.92 30.01 -6.38
N ILE A 73 25.31 30.69 -5.32
CA ILE A 73 25.63 30.05 -4.04
C ILE A 73 24.39 29.34 -3.52
N PRO A 74 24.51 28.07 -3.05
CA PRO A 74 23.40 27.34 -2.49
C PRO A 74 22.77 28.07 -1.30
N THR A 75 21.43 28.28 -1.39
CA THR A 75 20.58 28.84 -0.35
C THR A 75 19.46 27.87 0.01
N PHE A 76 18.72 28.15 1.07
CA PHE A 76 17.53 27.37 1.44
C PHE A 76 16.51 27.38 0.29
N GLU A 77 16.26 28.53 -0.32
CA GLU A 77 15.26 28.69 -1.39
C GLU A 77 15.68 28.02 -2.70
N ASN A 78 16.91 28.31 -3.21
CA ASN A 78 17.34 27.83 -4.52
C ASN A 78 17.83 26.37 -4.52
N THR A 79 17.86 25.73 -3.35
CA THR A 79 18.32 24.32 -3.22
C THR A 79 17.28 23.47 -2.50
N ILE A 80 16.89 23.82 -1.29
CA ILE A 80 16.00 22.96 -0.47
C ILE A 80 14.56 23.09 -0.94
N VAL A 81 14.03 24.31 -1.03
CA VAL A 81 12.66 24.56 -1.51
C VAL A 81 12.52 24.18 -2.99
N ALA A 82 13.54 24.49 -3.82
CA ALA A 82 13.53 24.09 -5.22
C ALA A 82 13.49 22.57 -5.40
N LEU A 83 14.24 21.82 -4.56
CA LEU A 83 14.21 20.35 -4.56
C LEU A 83 12.87 19.79 -4.08
N ASP A 84 12.30 20.37 -3.03
CA ASP A 84 11.00 19.96 -2.47
C ASP A 84 9.87 20.11 -3.51
N ASN A 85 9.92 21.15 -4.33
CA ASN A 85 8.96 21.44 -5.39
C ASN A 85 9.35 20.85 -6.77
N SER A 86 10.33 19.95 -6.84
CA SER A 86 10.91 19.54 -8.13
C SER A 86 10.04 18.57 -8.93
N ALA A 87 9.01 17.93 -8.34
CA ALA A 87 8.31 16.78 -8.90
C ALA A 87 6.78 16.92 -9.01
N PRO A 88 6.19 18.05 -9.44
CA PRO A 88 4.73 18.27 -9.33
C PRO A 88 3.89 17.26 -10.12
N ILE A 89 4.32 16.81 -11.30
CA ILE A 89 3.60 15.77 -12.06
C ILE A 89 3.79 14.40 -11.40
N LEU A 90 5.02 14.06 -10.99
CA LEU A 90 5.33 12.77 -10.41
C LEU A 90 4.61 12.57 -9.07
N ASP A 91 4.57 13.58 -8.22
CA ASP A 91 3.84 13.56 -6.95
C ASP A 91 2.34 13.36 -7.17
N ARG A 92 1.77 14.10 -8.13
CA ARG A 92 0.35 14.00 -8.48
C ARG A 92 -0.03 12.62 -8.97
N VAL A 93 0.72 12.07 -9.93
CA VAL A 93 0.40 10.73 -10.47
C VAL A 93 0.66 9.64 -9.45
N SER A 94 1.73 9.73 -8.66
CA SER A 94 2.07 8.76 -7.63
C SER A 94 1.00 8.68 -6.54
N ALA A 95 0.55 9.83 -6.03
CA ALA A 95 -0.48 9.88 -5.00
C ALA A 95 -1.77 9.18 -5.43
N ILE A 96 -2.19 9.35 -6.69
CA ILE A 96 -3.41 8.73 -7.21
C ILE A 96 -3.18 7.25 -7.56
N PHE A 97 -2.09 6.93 -8.24
CA PHE A 97 -1.80 5.58 -8.68
C PHE A 97 -1.69 4.61 -7.50
N PHE A 98 -0.89 4.95 -6.49
CA PHE A 98 -0.70 4.08 -5.33
C PHE A 98 -1.96 4.00 -4.46
N ASN A 99 -2.75 5.08 -4.38
CA ASN A 99 -4.07 4.99 -3.73
C ASN A 99 -5.01 4.03 -4.46
N MET A 100 -5.03 4.07 -5.81
CA MET A 100 -5.85 3.14 -6.61
C MET A 100 -5.36 1.70 -6.53
N THR A 101 -4.05 1.46 -6.46
CA THR A 101 -3.51 0.09 -6.25
C THR A 101 -3.90 -0.49 -4.89
N ASP A 102 -4.10 0.34 -3.88
CA ASP A 102 -4.50 -0.10 -2.54
C ASP A 102 -6.01 -0.26 -2.40
N ALA A 103 -6.80 0.64 -3.01
CA ALA A 103 -8.25 0.71 -2.81
C ALA A 103 -9.05 -0.07 -3.87
N GLU A 104 -8.61 -0.06 -5.13
CA GLU A 104 -9.34 -0.62 -6.29
C GLU A 104 -8.37 -1.26 -7.29
N THR A 105 -7.57 -2.21 -6.82
CA THR A 105 -6.58 -2.85 -7.69
C THR A 105 -7.21 -3.72 -8.76
N THR A 106 -6.54 -3.77 -9.93
CA THR A 106 -6.85 -4.68 -11.04
C THR A 106 -5.57 -5.36 -11.50
N ASP A 107 -5.67 -6.45 -12.25
CA ASP A 107 -4.50 -7.14 -12.82
C ASP A 107 -3.63 -6.18 -13.64
N SER A 108 -4.25 -5.26 -14.37
CA SER A 108 -3.57 -4.26 -15.18
C SER A 108 -2.83 -3.22 -14.34
N LEU A 109 -3.42 -2.73 -13.23
CA LEU A 109 -2.75 -1.82 -12.29
C LEU A 109 -1.60 -2.54 -11.59
N THR A 110 -1.79 -3.80 -11.20
CA THR A 110 -0.76 -4.64 -10.61
C THR A 110 0.42 -4.84 -11.56
N ALA A 111 0.16 -5.18 -12.83
CA ALA A 111 1.20 -5.35 -13.84
C ALA A 111 1.98 -4.04 -14.08
N LEU A 112 1.28 -2.91 -14.13
CA LEU A 112 1.90 -1.60 -14.25
C LEU A 112 2.75 -1.24 -13.02
N SER A 113 2.28 -1.53 -11.82
CA SER A 113 3.02 -1.33 -10.57
C SER A 113 4.35 -2.11 -10.56
N ILE A 114 4.32 -3.40 -10.97
CA ILE A 114 5.52 -4.22 -11.12
C ILE A 114 6.50 -3.60 -12.12
N LYS A 115 5.99 -3.10 -13.24
CA LYS A 115 6.80 -2.46 -14.30
C LYS A 115 7.45 -1.16 -13.81
N LEU A 116 6.71 -0.33 -13.08
CA LEU A 116 7.16 0.99 -12.63
C LEU A 116 8.09 0.93 -11.41
N ALA A 117 7.97 -0.06 -10.54
CA ALA A 117 8.73 -0.14 -9.30
C ALA A 117 10.25 -0.02 -9.49
N PRO A 118 10.90 -0.79 -10.40
CA PRO A 118 12.34 -0.64 -10.61
C PRO A 118 12.70 0.71 -11.23
N VAL A 119 11.83 1.29 -12.09
CA VAL A 119 12.05 2.60 -12.72
C VAL A 119 12.03 3.72 -11.68
N LEU A 120 11.05 3.70 -10.77
CA LEU A 120 10.93 4.68 -9.69
C LEU A 120 12.05 4.53 -8.67
N SER A 121 12.45 3.28 -8.35
CA SER A 121 13.59 3.03 -7.47
C SER A 121 14.90 3.56 -8.06
N GLU A 122 15.14 3.32 -9.35
CA GLU A 122 16.32 3.85 -10.05
C GLU A 122 16.31 5.39 -10.10
N HIS A 123 15.14 5.98 -10.34
CA HIS A 123 14.98 7.43 -10.33
C HIS A 123 15.28 8.05 -8.97
N ASP A 124 14.74 7.49 -7.88
CA ASP A 124 15.02 7.95 -6.51
C ASP A 124 16.52 7.80 -6.16
N ASP A 125 17.14 6.69 -6.54
CA ASP A 125 18.56 6.47 -6.36
C ASP A 125 19.41 7.48 -7.18
N ASN A 126 18.98 7.85 -8.39
CA ASN A 126 19.67 8.85 -9.22
C ASN A 126 19.65 10.24 -8.59
N ILE A 127 18.61 10.56 -7.84
CA ILE A 127 18.52 11.83 -7.07
C ILE A 127 19.31 11.73 -5.78
N SER A 128 19.01 10.72 -4.96
CA SER A 128 19.53 10.62 -3.59
C SER A 128 21.03 10.29 -3.51
N LEU A 129 21.60 9.69 -4.58
CA LEU A 129 23.03 9.39 -4.70
C LEU A 129 23.76 10.38 -5.64
N ASN A 130 23.13 11.51 -6.01
CA ASN A 130 23.77 12.52 -6.83
C ASN A 130 24.74 13.38 -6.01
N GLU A 131 26.02 13.22 -6.25
CA GLU A 131 27.08 13.91 -5.50
C GLU A 131 27.00 15.44 -5.59
N LYS A 132 26.71 15.98 -6.79
CA LYS A 132 26.62 17.43 -7.00
C LYS A 132 25.42 18.02 -6.24
N LEU A 133 24.27 17.34 -6.31
CA LEU A 133 23.08 17.75 -5.60
C LEU A 133 23.28 17.65 -4.09
N PHE A 134 23.83 16.53 -3.61
CA PHE A 134 24.15 16.36 -2.19
C PHE A 134 25.11 17.43 -1.68
N LYS A 135 26.13 17.77 -2.47
CA LYS A 135 27.04 18.86 -2.10
C LYS A 135 26.30 20.18 -1.86
N ARG A 136 25.38 20.57 -2.74
CA ARG A 136 24.56 21.78 -2.57
C ARG A 136 23.69 21.72 -1.31
N VAL A 137 23.02 20.58 -1.08
CA VAL A 137 22.21 20.35 0.14
C VAL A 137 23.09 20.46 1.40
N ASN A 138 24.26 19.83 1.39
CA ASN A 138 25.20 19.88 2.51
C ASN A 138 25.72 21.31 2.74
N ASP A 139 26.06 22.05 1.69
CA ASP A 139 26.53 23.44 1.80
C ASP A 139 25.49 24.37 2.47
N VAL A 140 24.19 24.12 2.25
CA VAL A 140 23.10 24.80 2.96
C VAL A 140 23.00 24.30 4.41
N TYR A 141 23.05 22.99 4.63
CA TYR A 141 22.91 22.37 5.94
C TYR A 141 24.01 22.82 6.92
N GLN A 142 25.26 22.94 6.47
CA GLN A 142 26.38 23.40 7.30
C GLN A 142 26.24 24.86 7.80
N LYS A 143 25.36 25.63 7.15
CA LYS A 143 25.07 27.02 7.51
C LYS A 143 23.78 27.20 8.30
N LYS A 144 23.06 26.10 8.64
CA LYS A 144 21.70 26.12 9.20
C LYS A 144 21.53 27.12 10.35
N ASP A 145 22.49 27.16 11.30
CA ASP A 145 22.40 28.00 12.49
C ASP A 145 22.50 29.53 12.17
N SER A 146 22.90 29.89 10.95
CA SER A 146 23.02 31.28 10.49
C SER A 146 21.91 31.72 9.53
N LEU A 147 21.00 30.81 9.15
CA LEU A 147 19.97 31.07 8.12
C LEU A 147 18.71 31.74 8.66
N ASN A 148 18.55 31.88 9.97
CA ASN A 148 17.33 32.42 10.61
C ASN A 148 16.04 31.76 10.10
N LEU A 149 16.04 30.43 9.94
CA LEU A 149 14.93 29.62 9.45
C LEU A 149 13.81 29.54 10.51
N THR A 150 12.58 29.41 10.06
CA THR A 150 11.48 29.00 10.95
C THR A 150 11.67 27.54 11.37
N SER A 151 11.01 27.11 12.44
CA SER A 151 11.09 25.70 12.91
C SER A 151 10.66 24.69 11.84
N GLU A 152 9.73 25.06 10.98
CA GLU A 152 9.27 24.24 9.84
C GLU A 152 10.33 24.16 8.75
N GLN A 153 10.97 25.27 8.42
CA GLN A 153 12.06 25.32 7.45
C GLN A 153 13.31 24.56 7.95
N GLU A 154 13.67 24.72 9.24
CA GLU A 154 14.73 23.93 9.87
C GLU A 154 14.43 22.44 9.77
N ARG A 155 13.18 22.06 10.00
CA ARG A 155 12.73 20.65 9.90
C ARG A 155 12.84 20.13 8.47
N LEU A 156 12.44 20.90 7.46
CA LEU A 156 12.59 20.54 6.05
C LEU A 156 14.05 20.34 5.70
N LEU A 157 14.94 21.29 6.06
CA LEU A 157 16.36 21.19 5.82
C LEU A 157 16.98 19.94 6.49
N ASP A 158 16.67 19.70 7.77
CA ASP A 158 17.16 18.53 8.52
C ASP A 158 16.71 17.21 7.86
N LYS A 159 15.45 17.11 7.48
CA LYS A 159 14.90 15.93 6.82
C LYS A 159 15.47 15.72 5.43
N THR A 160 15.66 16.78 4.66
CA THR A 160 16.25 16.70 3.33
C THR A 160 17.71 16.21 3.41
N TYR A 161 18.52 16.81 4.27
CA TYR A 161 19.92 16.39 4.48
C TYR A 161 20.00 14.92 4.92
N LYS A 162 19.24 14.54 5.94
CA LYS A 162 19.21 13.17 6.45
C LYS A 162 18.73 12.16 5.41
N ARG A 163 17.79 12.52 4.54
CA ARG A 163 17.36 11.66 3.44
C ARG A 163 18.54 11.25 2.56
N PHE A 164 19.38 12.22 2.12
CA PHE A 164 20.57 11.95 1.33
C PHE A 164 21.57 11.05 2.06
N VAL A 165 21.92 11.39 3.29
CA VAL A 165 22.87 10.61 4.09
C VAL A 165 22.38 9.18 4.29
N ARG A 166 21.12 9.00 4.63
CA ARG A 166 20.50 7.69 4.85
C ARG A 166 20.25 6.90 3.57
N SER A 167 20.21 7.57 2.43
CA SER A 167 20.17 6.94 1.11
C SER A 167 21.57 6.59 0.58
N GLY A 168 22.64 6.88 1.33
CA GLY A 168 23.98 6.45 0.97
C GLY A 168 24.81 7.50 0.20
N ALA A 169 24.45 8.79 0.24
CA ALA A 169 25.19 9.84 -0.45
C ALA A 169 26.67 9.94 0.00
N ASN A 170 26.98 9.47 1.21
CA ASN A 170 28.35 9.44 1.76
C ASN A 170 29.13 8.15 1.44
N LEU A 171 28.52 7.18 0.75
CA LEU A 171 29.17 5.93 0.39
C LEU A 171 30.15 6.15 -0.77
N ASN A 172 31.17 5.28 -0.85
CA ASN A 172 32.01 5.20 -2.05
C ASN A 172 31.24 4.64 -3.25
N ALA A 173 31.81 4.78 -4.46
CA ALA A 173 31.14 4.39 -5.71
C ALA A 173 30.77 2.89 -5.80
N GLU A 174 31.58 2.00 -5.21
CA GLU A 174 31.31 0.55 -5.19
C GLU A 174 30.10 0.24 -4.31
N ASP A 175 30.08 0.75 -3.09
CA ASP A 175 28.97 0.60 -2.15
C ASP A 175 27.66 1.25 -2.66
N GLN A 176 27.77 2.42 -3.34
CA GLN A 176 26.60 3.03 -3.99
C GLN A 176 26.03 2.14 -5.11
N THR A 177 26.91 1.55 -5.93
CA THR A 177 26.48 0.61 -6.98
C THR A 177 25.73 -0.58 -6.38
N ARG A 178 26.32 -1.17 -5.32
CA ARG A 178 25.69 -2.28 -4.62
C ARG A 178 24.36 -1.91 -3.97
N LEU A 179 24.28 -0.71 -3.38
CA LEU A 179 23.05 -0.20 -2.77
C LEU A 179 21.92 -0.04 -3.80
N ARG A 180 22.23 0.45 -5.02
CA ARG A 180 21.26 0.54 -6.13
C ARG A 180 20.71 -0.83 -6.52
N GLU A 181 21.56 -1.85 -6.62
CA GLU A 181 21.12 -3.23 -6.92
C GLU A 181 20.17 -3.74 -5.83
N ILE A 182 20.54 -3.54 -4.56
CA ILE A 182 19.70 -3.94 -3.41
C ILE A 182 18.34 -3.22 -3.45
N ASN A 183 18.31 -1.91 -3.67
CA ASN A 183 17.08 -1.13 -3.73
C ASN A 183 16.16 -1.62 -4.85
N LYS A 184 16.71 -1.84 -6.05
CA LYS A 184 15.98 -2.36 -7.21
C LYS A 184 15.39 -3.74 -6.93
N GLU A 185 16.16 -4.65 -6.32
CA GLU A 185 15.67 -5.98 -6.00
C GLU A 185 14.60 -5.94 -4.90
N LEU A 186 14.80 -5.15 -3.84
CA LEU A 186 13.84 -4.99 -2.76
C LEU A 186 12.51 -4.40 -3.24
N SER A 187 12.53 -3.46 -4.18
CA SER A 187 11.31 -2.87 -4.74
C SER A 187 10.43 -3.92 -5.44
N THR A 188 11.06 -4.79 -6.22
CA THR A 188 10.35 -5.88 -6.92
C THR A 188 9.86 -6.96 -5.96
N LEU A 189 10.72 -7.39 -5.02
CA LEU A 189 10.38 -8.43 -4.04
C LEU A 189 9.21 -8.02 -3.14
N GLY A 190 9.13 -6.74 -2.76
CA GLY A 190 8.03 -6.22 -1.96
C GLY A 190 6.67 -6.35 -2.65
N ILE A 191 6.61 -5.99 -3.94
CA ILE A 191 5.40 -6.10 -4.75
C ILE A 191 5.04 -7.58 -4.97
N THR A 192 6.02 -8.42 -5.30
CA THR A 192 5.81 -9.87 -5.48
C THR A 192 5.23 -10.51 -4.22
N PHE A 193 5.79 -10.15 -3.05
CA PHE A 193 5.29 -10.64 -1.76
C PHE A 193 3.80 -10.29 -1.55
N SER A 194 3.44 -9.04 -1.79
CA SER A 194 2.07 -8.57 -1.59
C SER A 194 1.09 -9.22 -2.57
N ASN A 195 1.48 -9.34 -3.84
CA ASN A 195 0.67 -9.98 -4.87
C ASN A 195 0.43 -11.46 -4.60
N ASN A 196 1.44 -12.20 -4.13
CA ASN A 196 1.28 -13.60 -3.77
C ASN A 196 0.23 -13.78 -2.66
N ILE A 197 0.27 -12.93 -1.62
CA ILE A 197 -0.75 -12.95 -0.56
C ILE A 197 -2.14 -12.59 -1.10
N LEU A 198 -2.24 -11.60 -1.97
CA LEU A 198 -3.50 -11.20 -2.58
C LEU A 198 -4.09 -12.30 -3.47
N ASN A 199 -3.26 -12.94 -4.30
CA ASN A 199 -3.67 -14.03 -5.18
C ASN A 199 -4.24 -15.21 -4.39
N GLU A 200 -3.56 -15.66 -3.34
CA GLU A 200 -4.06 -16.74 -2.49
C GLU A 200 -5.35 -16.34 -1.76
N ASN A 201 -5.44 -15.07 -1.31
CA ASN A 201 -6.64 -14.58 -0.67
C ASN A 201 -7.86 -14.63 -1.61
N ASN A 202 -7.65 -14.31 -2.89
CA ASN A 202 -8.70 -14.31 -3.93
C ASN A 202 -8.99 -15.70 -4.48
N ALA A 203 -7.99 -16.59 -4.50
CA ALA A 203 -8.13 -17.95 -5.04
C ALA A 203 -8.90 -18.90 -4.09
N PHE A 204 -8.81 -18.67 -2.77
CA PHE A 204 -9.46 -19.55 -1.81
C PHE A 204 -10.99 -19.44 -1.88
N LYS A 205 -11.64 -20.59 -2.04
CA LYS A 205 -13.10 -20.73 -2.09
C LYS A 205 -13.54 -21.95 -1.28
N LEU A 206 -14.28 -21.73 -0.20
CA LEU A 206 -14.92 -22.77 0.57
C LEU A 206 -16.39 -22.83 0.17
N PHE A 207 -16.76 -23.83 -0.64
CA PHE A 207 -18.15 -24.10 -0.95
C PHE A 207 -18.75 -25.05 0.10
N VAL A 208 -19.88 -24.66 0.64
CA VAL A 208 -20.70 -25.48 1.53
C VAL A 208 -21.92 -25.92 0.77
N ASP A 209 -22.17 -27.24 0.75
CA ASP A 209 -23.28 -27.87 -0.03
C ASP A 209 -24.51 -28.20 0.82
N LYS A 210 -24.31 -28.31 2.14
CA LYS A 210 -25.39 -28.79 3.05
C LYS A 210 -25.80 -27.66 4.00
N GLU A 211 -27.08 -27.44 4.14
CA GLU A 211 -27.63 -26.44 5.04
C GLU A 211 -27.28 -26.70 6.52
N GLU A 212 -27.16 -27.97 6.91
CA GLU A 212 -26.78 -28.39 8.26
C GLU A 212 -25.38 -27.81 8.68
N ASP A 213 -24.45 -27.65 7.70
CA ASP A 213 -23.13 -27.11 7.92
C ASP A 213 -23.11 -25.59 8.12
N LEU A 214 -24.24 -24.92 7.92
CA LEU A 214 -24.44 -23.49 8.16
C LEU A 214 -24.93 -23.17 9.58
N ALA A 215 -25.05 -24.19 10.44
CA ALA A 215 -25.52 -23.99 11.80
C ALA A 215 -24.73 -22.88 12.52
N GLY A 216 -25.46 -22.00 13.24
CA GLY A 216 -24.91 -20.85 13.95
C GLY A 216 -24.70 -19.59 13.09
N LEU A 217 -24.60 -19.69 11.76
CA LEU A 217 -24.42 -18.55 10.90
C LEU A 217 -25.69 -17.67 10.82
N PRO A 218 -25.57 -16.33 10.95
CA PRO A 218 -26.70 -15.41 10.81
C PRO A 218 -27.32 -15.46 9.42
N GLU A 219 -28.62 -15.19 9.34
CA GLU A 219 -29.39 -15.26 8.08
C GLU A 219 -28.81 -14.32 7.00
N TRP A 220 -28.52 -13.06 7.33
CA TRP A 220 -27.94 -12.11 6.40
C TRP A 220 -26.61 -12.62 5.80
N PHE A 221 -25.82 -13.33 6.60
CA PHE A 221 -24.52 -13.86 6.16
C PHE A 221 -24.68 -15.09 5.26
N ARG A 222 -25.68 -15.95 5.54
CA ARG A 222 -26.04 -17.07 4.66
C ARG A 222 -26.53 -16.57 3.30
N GLN A 223 -27.36 -15.52 3.28
CA GLN A 223 -27.86 -14.90 2.06
C GLN A 223 -26.71 -14.33 1.21
N SER A 224 -25.79 -13.57 1.81
CA SER A 224 -24.61 -13.05 1.12
C SER A 224 -23.76 -14.19 0.54
N ALA A 225 -23.50 -15.25 1.31
CA ALA A 225 -22.73 -16.41 0.85
C ALA A 225 -23.40 -17.17 -0.30
N ALA A 226 -24.74 -17.24 -0.31
CA ALA A 226 -25.51 -17.83 -1.41
C ALA A 226 -25.41 -16.99 -2.71
N GLU A 227 -25.48 -15.67 -2.59
CA GLU A 227 -25.31 -14.74 -3.72
C GLU A 227 -23.90 -14.85 -4.31
N GLU A 228 -22.88 -14.90 -3.47
CA GLU A 228 -21.49 -15.08 -3.90
C GLU A 228 -21.28 -16.45 -4.60
N ALA A 229 -21.88 -17.54 -4.07
CA ALA A 229 -21.81 -18.85 -4.70
C ALA A 229 -22.51 -18.85 -6.07
N LYS A 230 -23.66 -18.18 -6.18
CA LYS A 230 -24.37 -18.01 -7.45
C LYS A 230 -23.55 -17.21 -8.48
N ALA A 231 -22.91 -16.13 -8.05
CA ALA A 231 -22.00 -15.33 -8.88
C ALA A 231 -20.78 -16.14 -9.34
N ALA A 232 -20.30 -17.07 -8.50
CA ALA A 232 -19.22 -18.01 -8.83
C ALA A 232 -19.67 -19.23 -9.67
N GLY A 233 -20.91 -19.24 -10.17
CA GLY A 233 -21.44 -20.32 -11.02
C GLY A 233 -21.86 -21.60 -10.27
N GLN A 234 -22.08 -21.52 -8.94
CA GLN A 234 -22.47 -22.63 -8.07
C GLN A 234 -23.82 -22.33 -7.35
N PRO A 235 -24.93 -22.13 -8.07
CA PRO A 235 -26.21 -21.87 -7.44
C PRO A 235 -26.67 -23.06 -6.56
N GLY A 236 -27.27 -22.74 -5.42
CA GLY A 236 -27.70 -23.76 -4.43
C GLY A 236 -26.63 -24.13 -3.40
N LYS A 237 -25.46 -23.50 -3.44
CA LYS A 237 -24.41 -23.63 -2.45
C LYS A 237 -24.16 -22.29 -1.74
N TRP A 238 -23.25 -22.29 -0.78
CA TRP A 238 -22.78 -21.11 -0.06
C TRP A 238 -21.27 -20.99 -0.19
N LEU A 239 -20.78 -19.81 -0.57
CA LEU A 239 -19.35 -19.54 -0.75
C LEU A 239 -18.82 -18.69 0.38
N PHE A 240 -17.74 -19.18 1.02
CA PHE A 240 -16.97 -18.43 2.01
C PHE A 240 -15.53 -18.26 1.53
N THR A 241 -14.97 -17.06 1.78
CA THR A 241 -13.65 -16.64 1.30
C THR A 241 -12.75 -16.20 2.46
N LEU A 242 -11.48 -15.87 2.16
CA LEU A 242 -10.55 -15.36 3.18
C LEU A 242 -10.66 -13.85 3.43
N HIS A 243 -11.51 -13.15 2.68
CA HIS A 243 -11.76 -11.73 2.94
C HIS A 243 -12.38 -11.52 4.33
N ASN A 244 -12.05 -10.41 4.98
CA ASN A 244 -12.46 -10.16 6.36
C ASN A 244 -13.98 -10.21 6.54
N ALA A 245 -14.76 -9.69 5.58
CA ALA A 245 -16.22 -9.69 5.61
C ALA A 245 -16.82 -11.11 5.59
N SER A 246 -16.12 -12.09 5.00
CA SER A 246 -16.53 -13.50 4.96
C SER A 246 -15.91 -14.30 6.10
N ARG A 247 -14.58 -14.24 6.27
CA ARG A 247 -13.84 -15.06 7.23
C ARG A 247 -14.21 -14.77 8.68
N LEU A 248 -14.26 -13.49 9.08
CA LEU A 248 -14.47 -13.15 10.50
C LEU A 248 -15.85 -13.58 11.00
N PRO A 249 -16.98 -13.27 10.33
CA PRO A 249 -18.28 -13.78 10.76
C PRO A 249 -18.34 -15.32 10.74
N PHE A 250 -17.69 -15.98 9.77
CA PHE A 250 -17.63 -17.43 9.75
C PHE A 250 -16.97 -18.00 11.01
N LEU A 251 -15.79 -17.47 11.41
CA LEU A 251 -15.08 -17.89 12.61
C LEU A 251 -15.83 -17.55 13.91
N GLN A 252 -16.64 -16.49 13.90
CA GLN A 252 -17.42 -16.06 15.08
C GLN A 252 -18.68 -16.89 15.29
N TYR A 253 -19.35 -17.30 14.23
CA TYR A 253 -20.72 -17.83 14.34
C TYR A 253 -20.88 -19.28 13.90
N SER A 254 -20.04 -19.80 12.99
CA SER A 254 -20.20 -21.17 12.51
C SER A 254 -20.04 -22.19 13.63
N GLU A 255 -21.02 -23.08 13.81
CA GLU A 255 -20.93 -24.21 14.73
C GLU A 255 -20.08 -25.34 14.19
N ASN A 256 -19.84 -25.39 12.87
CA ASN A 256 -19.03 -26.40 12.21
C ASN A 256 -17.52 -26.16 12.47
N ARG A 257 -16.99 -26.81 13.51
CA ARG A 257 -15.58 -26.67 13.93
C ARG A 257 -14.57 -27.06 12.84
N PRO A 258 -14.74 -28.19 12.11
CA PRO A 258 -13.86 -28.52 10.99
C PRO A 258 -13.78 -27.45 9.90
N LEU A 259 -14.88 -26.80 9.56
CA LEU A 259 -14.88 -25.71 8.58
C LEU A 259 -14.24 -24.44 9.12
N ARG A 260 -14.38 -24.12 10.42
CA ARG A 260 -13.59 -23.04 11.07
C ARG A 260 -12.11 -23.31 10.99
N GLU A 261 -11.67 -24.54 11.29
CA GLU A 261 -10.27 -24.97 11.17
C GLU A 261 -9.75 -24.79 9.74
N GLN A 262 -10.52 -25.20 8.74
CA GLN A 262 -10.15 -25.11 7.33
C GLN A 262 -9.92 -23.64 6.91
N ILE A 263 -10.88 -22.74 7.18
CA ILE A 263 -10.75 -21.31 6.87
C ILE A 263 -9.58 -20.69 7.64
N TYR A 264 -9.43 -20.99 8.92
CA TYR A 264 -8.36 -20.46 9.75
C TYR A 264 -6.99 -20.87 9.20
N LYS A 265 -6.79 -22.16 8.94
CA LYS A 265 -5.53 -22.69 8.40
C LYS A 265 -5.22 -22.13 7.03
N ALA A 266 -6.19 -22.00 6.16
CA ALA A 266 -6.01 -21.38 4.86
C ALA A 266 -5.54 -19.93 4.99
N TYR A 267 -6.11 -19.17 5.92
CA TYR A 267 -5.73 -17.78 6.15
C TYR A 267 -4.31 -17.61 6.69
N ILE A 268 -3.91 -18.40 7.68
CA ILE A 268 -2.57 -18.26 8.30
C ILE A 268 -1.43 -18.83 7.45
N ASN A 269 -1.75 -19.73 6.50
CA ASN A 269 -0.76 -20.34 5.61
C ASN A 269 -0.61 -19.62 4.27
N ARG A 270 -1.24 -18.46 4.08
CA ARG A 270 -1.03 -17.69 2.85
C ARG A 270 0.44 -17.37 2.63
N GLY A 271 0.91 -17.58 1.40
CA GLY A 271 2.33 -17.45 1.03
C GLY A 271 3.22 -18.57 1.57
N ASN A 272 2.65 -19.69 2.01
CA ASN A 272 3.38 -20.83 2.61
C ASN A 272 2.88 -22.20 2.13
N ASN A 273 2.37 -22.27 0.90
CA ASN A 273 1.73 -23.48 0.37
C ASN A 273 2.60 -24.27 -0.61
N ASN A 274 3.85 -23.88 -0.86
CA ASN A 274 4.79 -24.47 -1.84
C ASN A 274 4.24 -24.47 -3.29
N ASP A 275 3.50 -23.44 -3.63
CA ASP A 275 2.94 -23.17 -4.95
C ASP A 275 3.55 -21.90 -5.58
N GLU A 276 2.98 -21.40 -6.67
CA GLU A 276 3.44 -20.19 -7.37
C GLU A 276 3.34 -18.91 -6.53
N ASN A 277 2.53 -18.90 -5.47
CA ASN A 277 2.35 -17.78 -4.57
C ASN A 277 3.17 -17.91 -3.26
N ASP A 278 4.09 -18.89 -3.20
CA ASP A 278 4.91 -19.11 -2.00
C ASP A 278 5.90 -17.95 -1.77
N ASN A 279 5.91 -17.43 -0.54
CA ASN A 279 6.73 -16.27 -0.16
C ASN A 279 7.97 -16.62 0.67
N LYS A 280 8.26 -17.89 0.96
CA LYS A 280 9.39 -18.27 1.82
C LYS A 280 10.73 -17.79 1.26
N GLU A 281 10.96 -17.98 -0.04
CA GLU A 281 12.18 -17.51 -0.68
C GLU A 281 12.23 -15.97 -0.80
N ASN A 282 11.10 -15.32 -1.08
CA ASN A 282 10.99 -13.86 -1.08
C ASN A 282 11.36 -13.28 0.29
N ILE A 283 10.84 -13.85 1.38
CA ILE A 283 11.16 -13.45 2.75
C ILE A 283 12.67 -13.60 3.01
N ARG A 284 13.26 -14.74 2.65
CA ARG A 284 14.69 -14.99 2.84
C ARG A 284 15.54 -13.94 2.12
N LYS A 285 15.23 -13.62 0.87
CA LYS A 285 15.92 -12.59 0.09
C LYS A 285 15.73 -11.22 0.69
N ILE A 286 14.50 -10.82 0.99
CA ILE A 286 14.19 -9.51 1.59
C ILE A 286 14.97 -9.31 2.89
N VAL A 287 14.99 -10.29 3.79
CA VAL A 287 15.70 -10.18 5.07
C VAL A 287 17.22 -10.06 4.86
N SER A 288 17.79 -10.86 3.95
CA SER A 288 19.23 -10.82 3.63
C SER A 288 19.63 -9.46 3.03
N LEU A 289 18.89 -8.97 2.04
CA LEU A 289 19.14 -7.68 1.39
C LEU A 289 18.96 -6.49 2.34
N ARG A 290 17.96 -6.53 3.21
CA ARG A 290 17.76 -5.52 4.25
C ARG A 290 18.90 -5.46 5.24
N LEU A 291 19.44 -6.61 5.64
CA LEU A 291 20.62 -6.67 6.52
C LEU A 291 21.85 -6.10 5.83
N GLU A 292 22.09 -6.47 4.57
CA GLU A 292 23.19 -5.96 3.76
C GLU A 292 23.08 -4.44 3.59
N LYS A 293 21.90 -3.93 3.21
CA LYS A 293 21.61 -2.49 3.13
C LYS A 293 21.93 -1.76 4.43
N ALA A 294 21.47 -2.30 5.57
CA ALA A 294 21.73 -1.68 6.86
C ALA A 294 23.22 -1.60 7.16
N LYS A 295 23.99 -2.66 6.87
CA LYS A 295 25.43 -2.69 7.09
C LYS A 295 26.19 -1.71 6.20
N LEU A 296 25.82 -1.61 4.92
CA LEU A 296 26.38 -0.60 4.00
C LEU A 296 26.17 0.82 4.54
N LEU A 297 25.02 1.08 5.16
CA LEU A 297 24.65 2.37 5.72
C LEU A 297 25.17 2.59 7.16
N GLY A 298 26.01 1.68 7.69
CA GLY A 298 26.66 1.82 9.00
C GLY A 298 25.80 1.39 10.20
N PHE A 299 24.75 0.59 9.97
CA PHE A 299 23.87 0.07 11.04
C PHE A 299 24.09 -1.41 11.28
N ASP A 300 23.99 -1.86 12.53
CA ASP A 300 24.15 -3.27 12.91
C ASP A 300 23.05 -4.16 12.34
N CYS A 301 21.82 -3.63 12.23
CA CYS A 301 20.66 -4.33 11.70
C CYS A 301 19.67 -3.36 11.06
N TYR A 302 18.78 -3.91 10.23
CA TYR A 302 17.76 -3.13 9.52
C TYR A 302 16.77 -2.43 10.47
N ALA A 303 16.45 -3.03 11.61
CA ALA A 303 15.58 -2.41 12.62
C ALA A 303 16.21 -1.11 13.13
N ASN A 304 17.49 -1.08 13.47
CA ASN A 304 18.17 0.14 13.92
C ASN A 304 18.20 1.20 12.82
N PHE A 305 18.45 0.82 11.57
CA PHE A 305 18.36 1.73 10.43
C PHE A 305 16.97 2.38 10.31
N VAL A 306 15.89 1.59 10.40
CA VAL A 306 14.53 2.12 10.28
C VAL A 306 14.18 3.01 11.48
N LEU A 307 14.51 2.56 12.69
CA LEU A 307 14.10 3.23 13.93
C LEU A 307 14.83 4.54 14.21
N ASP A 308 16.00 4.75 13.66
CA ASP A 308 16.82 5.94 13.87
C ASP A 308 16.05 7.27 13.70
N GLU A 309 15.23 7.38 12.66
CA GLU A 309 14.41 8.57 12.35
C GLU A 309 12.95 8.46 12.82
N THR A 310 12.61 7.43 13.60
CA THR A 310 11.28 7.28 14.21
C THR A 310 11.24 7.82 15.64
N MET A 311 10.04 7.91 16.22
CA MET A 311 9.85 8.30 17.62
C MET A 311 10.54 7.33 18.59
N ALA A 312 10.62 6.05 18.26
CA ALA A 312 11.25 5.01 19.09
C ALA A 312 12.78 5.11 19.15
N LYS A 313 13.43 5.66 18.12
CA LYS A 313 14.87 5.86 18.00
C LYS A 313 15.72 4.60 17.84
N ASN A 314 15.44 3.54 18.59
CA ASN A 314 16.23 2.31 18.59
C ASN A 314 15.40 1.09 19.02
N ALA A 315 15.95 -0.10 18.75
CA ALA A 315 15.29 -1.36 19.06
C ALA A 315 15.09 -1.57 20.59
N SER A 316 15.98 -1.04 21.44
CA SER A 316 15.85 -1.17 22.89
C SER A 316 14.58 -0.49 23.43
N ASN A 317 14.28 0.73 22.95
CA ASN A 317 13.07 1.46 23.32
C ASN A 317 11.79 0.70 22.87
N VAL A 318 11.81 0.14 21.65
CA VAL A 318 10.72 -0.70 21.15
C VAL A 318 10.52 -1.93 22.04
N MET A 319 11.60 -2.66 22.34
CA MET A 319 11.52 -3.86 23.17
C MET A 319 11.09 -3.55 24.60
N SER A 320 11.50 -2.42 25.16
CA SER A 320 11.05 -1.97 26.49
C SER A 320 9.54 -1.77 26.53
N LEU A 321 8.98 -1.06 25.51
CA LEU A 321 7.52 -0.88 25.40
C LEU A 321 6.80 -2.22 25.23
N LEU A 322 7.26 -3.05 24.29
CA LEU A 322 6.63 -4.35 24.01
C LEU A 322 6.70 -5.30 25.22
N ASN A 323 7.84 -5.39 25.90
CA ASN A 323 7.98 -6.22 27.10
C ASN A 323 7.09 -5.74 28.24
N ASN A 324 6.97 -4.42 28.43
CA ASN A 324 6.05 -3.87 29.41
C ASN A 324 4.60 -4.27 29.09
N LEU A 325 4.13 -4.05 27.86
CA LEU A 325 2.78 -4.46 27.44
C LEU A 325 2.59 -5.98 27.57
N TRP A 326 3.57 -6.78 27.14
CA TRP A 326 3.52 -8.24 27.19
C TRP A 326 3.39 -8.79 28.59
N SER A 327 4.05 -8.17 29.58
CA SER A 327 3.99 -8.60 30.97
C SER A 327 2.57 -8.57 31.56
N TYR A 328 1.71 -7.68 31.08
CA TYR A 328 0.30 -7.59 31.47
C TYR A 328 -0.62 -8.36 30.51
N ALA A 329 -0.36 -8.31 29.20
CA ALA A 329 -1.22 -8.92 28.19
C ALA A 329 -1.18 -10.46 28.25
N LEU A 330 0.00 -11.06 28.42
CA LEU A 330 0.14 -12.52 28.42
C LEU A 330 -0.63 -13.22 29.56
N PRO A 331 -0.54 -12.79 30.84
CA PRO A 331 -1.35 -13.37 31.91
C PRO A 331 -2.85 -13.23 31.63
N LYS A 332 -3.29 -12.09 31.10
CA LYS A 332 -4.68 -11.85 30.74
C LYS A 332 -5.14 -12.80 29.64
N ALA A 333 -4.38 -12.93 28.56
CA ALA A 333 -4.69 -13.84 27.46
C ALA A 333 -4.78 -15.32 27.91
N LYS A 334 -3.89 -15.74 28.83
CA LYS A 334 -3.94 -17.09 29.42
C LYS A 334 -5.20 -17.30 30.28
N ALA A 335 -5.61 -16.29 31.04
CA ALA A 335 -6.83 -16.35 31.82
C ALA A 335 -8.08 -16.44 30.92
N GLU A 336 -8.11 -15.64 29.86
CA GLU A 336 -9.17 -15.69 28.84
C GLU A 336 -9.22 -17.06 28.16
N ALA A 337 -8.08 -17.61 27.71
CA ALA A 337 -8.02 -18.96 27.13
C ALA A 337 -8.61 -20.02 28.09
N THR A 338 -8.31 -19.92 29.38
CA THR A 338 -8.86 -20.82 30.40
C THR A 338 -10.37 -20.67 30.54
N GLU A 339 -10.89 -19.46 30.45
CA GLU A 339 -12.32 -19.18 30.50
C GLU A 339 -13.06 -19.74 29.27
N LEU A 340 -12.49 -19.53 28.06
CA LEU A 340 -13.02 -20.09 26.83
C LEU A 340 -12.97 -21.62 26.82
N GLN A 341 -11.92 -22.24 27.36
CA GLN A 341 -11.84 -23.70 27.50
C GLN A 341 -12.96 -24.22 28.41
N LYS A 342 -13.20 -23.57 29.56
CA LYS A 342 -14.30 -23.97 30.47
C LYS A 342 -15.68 -23.88 29.78
N LEU A 343 -15.88 -22.89 28.91
CA LEU A 343 -17.11 -22.76 28.15
C LEU A 343 -17.24 -23.91 27.12
N MET A 344 -16.15 -24.25 26.46
CA MET A 344 -16.09 -25.39 25.55
C MET A 344 -16.35 -26.73 26.24
N ASP A 345 -15.79 -26.92 27.46
CA ASP A 345 -15.95 -28.13 28.26
C ASP A 345 -17.43 -28.36 28.67
N LYS A 346 -18.18 -27.26 28.95
CA LYS A 346 -19.63 -27.34 29.25
C LYS A 346 -20.43 -27.93 28.09
N GLU A 347 -19.96 -27.84 26.85
CA GLU A 347 -20.60 -28.43 25.68
C GLU A 347 -20.33 -29.93 25.51
N GLY A 348 -19.52 -30.51 26.41
CA GLY A 348 -19.30 -31.95 26.50
C GLY A 348 -18.43 -32.56 25.42
N LYS A 349 -17.70 -31.75 24.64
CA LYS A 349 -16.91 -32.22 23.49
C LYS A 349 -15.55 -32.83 23.86
N GLY A 350 -15.05 -32.59 25.09
CA GLY A 350 -13.77 -33.14 25.57
C GLY A 350 -12.54 -32.74 24.76
N GLU A 351 -12.64 -31.68 23.99
CA GLU A 351 -11.61 -31.22 23.05
C GLU A 351 -10.83 -30.04 23.66
N LYS A 352 -9.59 -29.87 23.24
CA LYS A 352 -8.78 -28.71 23.59
C LYS A 352 -9.16 -27.51 22.73
N LEU A 353 -9.20 -26.32 23.37
CA LEU A 353 -9.38 -25.05 22.68
C LEU A 353 -8.19 -24.80 21.72
N GLU A 354 -8.48 -24.64 20.46
CA GLU A 354 -7.51 -24.34 19.40
C GLU A 354 -7.71 -22.91 18.88
N ALA A 355 -6.78 -22.43 18.06
CA ALA A 355 -6.79 -21.04 17.58
C ALA A 355 -8.05 -20.70 16.75
N TRP A 356 -8.60 -21.64 15.99
CA TRP A 356 -9.85 -21.46 15.22
C TRP A 356 -11.12 -21.46 16.06
N ASP A 357 -11.01 -21.80 17.37
CA ASP A 357 -12.12 -21.77 18.30
C ASP A 357 -12.24 -20.44 19.04
N TRP A 358 -11.17 -19.64 19.02
CA TRP A 358 -11.05 -18.41 19.84
C TRP A 358 -12.19 -17.42 19.58
N TRP A 359 -12.42 -17.05 18.32
CA TRP A 359 -13.50 -16.11 17.95
C TRP A 359 -14.88 -16.62 18.30
N TYR A 360 -15.12 -17.90 18.03
CA TYR A 360 -16.39 -18.56 18.30
C TYR A 360 -16.76 -18.56 19.77
N TYR A 361 -15.85 -19.02 20.65
CA TYR A 361 -16.11 -19.02 22.08
C TYR A 361 -16.04 -17.62 22.70
N THR A 362 -15.27 -16.70 22.16
CA THR A 362 -15.29 -15.29 22.58
C THR A 362 -16.66 -14.66 22.33
N GLU A 363 -17.27 -14.92 21.18
CA GLU A 363 -18.62 -14.42 20.88
C GLU A 363 -19.67 -15.04 21.80
N LYS A 364 -19.61 -16.34 22.07
CA LYS A 364 -20.48 -17.01 23.04
C LYS A 364 -20.33 -16.45 24.45
N LEU A 365 -19.10 -16.25 24.90
CA LEU A 365 -18.80 -15.66 26.22
C LEU A 365 -19.33 -14.24 26.35
N ARG A 366 -19.18 -13.43 25.28
CA ARG A 366 -19.72 -12.07 25.22
C ARG A 366 -21.23 -12.05 25.36
N LYS A 367 -21.91 -12.96 24.66
CA LYS A 367 -23.36 -13.13 24.75
C LYS A 367 -23.79 -13.59 26.15
N GLU A 368 -23.07 -14.56 26.75
CA GLU A 368 -23.37 -15.05 28.11
C GLU A 368 -23.18 -13.97 29.17
N LYS A 369 -22.07 -13.22 29.13
CA LYS A 369 -21.74 -12.23 30.16
C LYS A 369 -22.50 -10.91 30.05
N TYR A 370 -22.71 -10.43 28.82
CA TYR A 370 -23.17 -9.05 28.62
C TYR A 370 -24.51 -8.99 27.90
N ASN A 371 -25.08 -10.14 27.51
CA ASN A 371 -26.25 -10.23 26.63
C ASN A 371 -26.10 -9.37 25.35
N LEU A 372 -24.86 -9.20 24.89
CA LEU A 372 -24.51 -8.43 23.72
C LEU A 372 -24.33 -9.36 22.53
N SER A 373 -24.95 -9.03 21.43
CA SER A 373 -24.71 -9.66 20.14
C SER A 373 -24.31 -8.55 19.15
N CYS A 374 -23.27 -8.75 18.36
CA CYS A 374 -22.94 -7.83 17.26
C CYS A 374 -24.13 -7.59 16.32
N LEU A 375 -25.06 -8.54 16.23
CA LEU A 375 -26.27 -8.43 15.45
C LEU A 375 -27.25 -7.35 15.96
N LEU A 376 -27.14 -6.95 17.26
CA LEU A 376 -27.98 -5.90 17.83
C LEU A 376 -27.46 -4.47 17.49
N TYR A 377 -26.20 -4.36 17.05
CA TYR A 377 -25.59 -3.08 16.70
C TYR A 377 -25.62 -2.75 15.21
N THR A 378 -26.14 -3.64 14.38
CA THR A 378 -26.47 -3.36 12.97
C THR A 378 -27.80 -2.63 12.85
N SER A 379 -28.05 -1.64 13.71
CA SER A 379 -29.04 -0.61 13.42
C SER A 379 -28.50 0.16 12.22
N PRO A 380 -29.25 0.32 11.13
CA PRO A 380 -28.78 1.09 10.00
C PRO A 380 -28.36 2.49 10.49
N SER A 381 -27.17 2.92 10.11
CA SER A 381 -26.75 4.29 10.37
C SER A 381 -27.82 5.25 9.83
N PRO A 382 -28.06 6.38 10.47
CA PRO A 382 -28.93 7.41 9.88
C PRO A 382 -28.52 7.80 8.45
N ARG A 383 -27.26 7.57 8.07
CA ARG A 383 -26.78 7.74 6.69
C ARG A 383 -27.30 6.69 5.73
N ASP A 384 -27.48 5.44 6.19
CA ASP A 384 -27.97 4.34 5.34
C ASP A 384 -29.48 4.50 5.02
N VAL A 385 -30.18 5.37 5.74
CA VAL A 385 -31.62 5.67 5.53
C VAL A 385 -31.81 6.83 4.54
N GLU A 386 -30.81 7.69 4.34
CA GLU A 386 -30.91 8.83 3.41
C GLU A 386 -30.70 8.44 1.94
N GLU A 387 -30.02 7.33 1.66
CA GLU A 387 -29.81 6.82 0.29
C GLU A 387 -31.01 6.09 -0.31
N SER A 388 -32.06 5.85 0.47
CA SER A 388 -33.30 5.20 0.01
C SER A 388 -34.48 6.15 -0.22
N ARG A 389 -34.21 7.46 -0.44
CA ARG A 389 -35.25 8.44 -0.80
C ARG A 389 -35.00 9.11 -2.13
#